data_a94bc87dcee24e1c07da3ffb26fa4254
#
_entry.id   a94bc87dcee24e1c07da3ffb26fa4254
#
_cell.length_a   1.000
_cell.length_b   1.000
_cell.length_c   1.000
_cell.angle_alpha   90.00
_cell.angle_beta   90.00
_cell.angle_gamma   90.00
#
_symmetry.space_group_name_H-M   'P 1'
#
loop_
_entity.id
_entity.type
_entity.pdbx_description
1 polymer ?
#
loop_
_entity_poly.entity_id
_entity_poly.type
_entity_poly.pdbx_seq_one_letter_code
_entity_poly.pdbx_strand_id
1 'polypeptide(L)'
;MENKICLGCLAIDKKLRNNYCPKCIKELFNGTVPNPLTFDKVEFTKKRAELSARMSISGVQDKISLTFEKKDLIPTATNGRYILKPIPSGDGHIQNEKDIAVNEHLSMLISKNIFKIPTASCGLIKFSDGELAYITKRFDYDEFSNLKYDQEDFAGVMGITPITHGENYKYDACSYLDCAKIIKKYVASSIISQEDFFKRIILNYLICNGDAHIKNFSLYSKADSIEYFLTPNYDLLNTRFHINEKYGDMAIDLLDDYTSTYEAYGYYTYDDFKTFAKYIDLPQIRFNKIMKFIEDSYQEVEILIDKSFLSPKAKEFYKESYKDRMKRLRLK
;
A
#
# COMPACT_ATOMS: atom_id res chain seq x y z
N MET A 1 5.15 12.56 32.22
CA MET A 1 4.32 11.57 31.50
C MET A 1 4.88 11.53 30.08
N GLU A 2 5.44 10.41 29.68
CA GLU A 2 5.93 10.25 28.31
C GLU A 2 4.78 10.39 27.30
N ASN A 3 5.01 11.21 26.29
CA ASN A 3 4.08 11.35 25.16
C ASN A 3 4.07 10.03 24.38
N LYS A 4 2.97 9.30 24.49
CA LYS A 4 2.81 8.02 23.76
C LYS A 4 2.32 8.28 22.33
N ILE A 5 2.94 7.60 21.38
CA ILE A 5 2.59 7.68 19.95
C ILE A 5 1.59 6.56 19.63
N CYS A 6 0.52 6.91 18.91
CA CYS A 6 -0.49 5.96 18.46
C CYS A 6 0.07 5.03 17.37
N LEU A 7 -0.04 3.71 17.58
CA LEU A 7 0.38 2.70 16.61
C LEU A 7 -0.47 2.67 15.32
N GLY A 8 -1.63 3.35 15.31
CA GLY A 8 -2.46 3.45 14.10
C GLY A 8 -2.19 4.67 13.24
N CYS A 9 -1.96 5.86 13.80
CA CYS A 9 -1.87 7.10 13.03
C CYS A 9 -0.66 8.00 13.35
N LEU A 10 0.24 7.55 14.21
CA LEU A 10 1.43 8.28 14.68
C LEU A 10 1.11 9.60 15.42
N ALA A 11 -0.15 9.86 15.77
CA ALA A 11 -0.50 11.00 16.58
C ALA A 11 -0.01 10.84 18.02
N ILE A 12 0.43 11.94 18.62
CA ILE A 12 0.73 12.02 20.04
C ILE A 12 -0.59 12.25 20.77
N ASP A 13 -1.03 11.28 21.56
CA ASP A 13 -2.30 11.36 22.30
C ASP A 13 -2.11 10.88 23.73
N LYS A 14 -2.67 11.61 24.70
CA LYS A 14 -2.67 11.24 26.12
C LYS A 14 -3.73 10.21 26.47
N LYS A 15 -4.71 9.98 25.57
CA LYS A 15 -5.88 9.09 25.79
C LYS A 15 -5.74 7.74 25.07
N LEU A 16 -4.51 7.27 24.82
CA LEU A 16 -4.30 5.98 24.18
C LEU A 16 -4.81 4.83 25.05
N ARG A 17 -5.52 3.89 24.40
CA ARG A 17 -5.91 2.59 24.98
C ARG A 17 -5.16 1.50 24.20
N ASN A 18 -4.37 0.70 24.91
CA ASN A 18 -3.49 -0.32 24.30
C ASN A 18 -2.71 0.21 23.07
N ASN A 19 -2.13 1.43 23.20
CA ASN A 19 -1.35 2.13 22.18
C ASN A 19 -2.15 2.70 20.98
N TYR A 20 -3.50 2.77 21.03
CA TYR A 20 -4.29 3.36 19.95
C TYR A 20 -5.15 4.52 20.45
N CYS A 21 -5.28 5.56 19.64
CA CYS A 21 -6.20 6.67 19.91
C CYS A 21 -7.66 6.26 19.58
N PRO A 22 -8.67 6.96 20.12
CA PRO A 22 -10.08 6.63 19.88
C PRO A 22 -10.47 6.55 18.41
N LYS A 23 -9.88 7.42 17.56
CA LYS A 23 -10.11 7.42 16.12
C LYS A 23 -9.63 6.10 15.49
N CYS A 24 -8.41 5.68 15.77
CA CYS A 24 -7.86 4.42 15.24
C CYS A 24 -8.59 3.19 15.77
N ILE A 25 -9.02 3.19 17.03
CA ILE A 25 -9.86 2.11 17.57
C ILE A 25 -11.16 2.00 16.78
N LYS A 26 -11.80 3.13 16.44
CA LYS A 26 -13.03 3.12 15.65
C LYS A 26 -12.78 2.68 14.20
N GLU A 27 -11.80 3.28 13.51
CA GLU A 27 -11.58 3.06 12.07
C GLU A 27 -10.95 1.70 11.76
N LEU A 28 -9.93 1.30 12.51
CA LEU A 28 -9.20 0.06 12.26
C LEU A 28 -9.89 -1.14 12.93
N PHE A 29 -10.36 -1.00 14.17
CA PHE A 29 -10.83 -2.12 14.97
C PHE A 29 -12.35 -2.08 15.27
N ASN A 30 -13.14 -1.31 14.55
CA ASN A 30 -14.59 -1.20 14.71
C ASN A 30 -15.02 -0.91 16.16
N GLY A 31 -14.24 -0.11 16.89
CA GLY A 31 -14.51 0.26 18.27
C GLY A 31 -13.97 -0.72 19.33
N THR A 32 -13.47 -1.89 18.94
CA THR A 32 -12.84 -2.83 19.86
C THR A 32 -11.41 -2.40 20.18
N VAL A 33 -11.06 -2.30 21.45
CA VAL A 33 -9.67 -2.05 21.87
C VAL A 33 -8.89 -3.36 21.81
N PRO A 34 -7.97 -3.57 20.86
CA PRO A 34 -7.27 -4.83 20.74
C PRO A 34 -6.26 -5.01 21.89
N ASN A 35 -6.10 -6.23 22.36
CA ASN A 35 -4.95 -6.61 23.16
C ASN A 35 -3.71 -6.78 22.23
N PRO A 36 -2.48 -6.72 22.77
CA PRO A 36 -1.31 -7.26 22.06
C PRO A 36 -1.57 -8.70 21.63
N LEU A 37 -0.91 -9.15 20.58
CA LEU A 37 -1.05 -10.53 20.12
C LEU A 37 -0.59 -11.49 21.24
N THR A 38 -1.29 -12.60 21.39
CA THR A 38 -0.99 -13.62 22.42
C THR A 38 0.13 -14.56 22.00
N PHE A 39 0.68 -14.40 20.82
CA PHE A 39 1.74 -15.22 20.22
C PHE A 39 2.88 -14.33 19.70
N ASP A 40 4.07 -14.90 19.55
CA ASP A 40 5.26 -14.30 18.99
C ASP A 40 5.44 -14.67 17.49
N LYS A 41 6.55 -14.22 16.89
CA LYS A 41 6.89 -14.50 15.49
C LYS A 41 7.15 -15.99 15.22
N VAL A 42 7.70 -16.71 16.19
CA VAL A 42 7.96 -18.16 16.04
C VAL A 42 6.64 -18.93 15.98
N GLU A 43 5.73 -18.61 16.90
CA GLU A 43 4.38 -19.17 16.91
C GLU A 43 3.56 -18.74 15.69
N PHE A 44 3.75 -17.50 15.21
CA PHE A 44 3.17 -17.04 13.94
C PHE A 44 3.55 -17.98 12.79
N THR A 45 4.85 -18.32 12.64
CA THR A 45 5.33 -19.19 11.57
C THR A 45 4.69 -20.58 11.64
N LYS A 46 4.55 -21.15 12.85
CA LYS A 46 3.84 -22.44 13.07
C LYS A 46 2.37 -22.33 12.67
N LYS A 47 1.66 -21.31 13.18
CA LYS A 47 0.24 -21.07 12.89
C LYS A 47 0.01 -20.84 11.38
N ARG A 48 0.91 -20.12 10.70
CA ARG A 48 0.85 -19.96 9.25
C ARG A 48 0.97 -21.30 8.51
N ALA A 49 1.92 -22.14 8.89
CA ALA A 49 2.09 -23.46 8.27
C ALA A 49 0.84 -24.34 8.44
N GLU A 50 0.22 -24.31 9.63
CA GLU A 50 -1.02 -25.05 9.92
C GLU A 50 -2.21 -24.53 9.10
N LEU A 51 -2.29 -23.22 8.86
CA LEU A 51 -3.38 -22.58 8.16
C LEU A 51 -3.18 -22.52 6.64
N SER A 52 -1.93 -22.57 6.15
CA SER A 52 -1.59 -22.38 4.73
C SER A 52 -2.31 -23.37 3.78
N ALA A 53 -2.56 -24.58 4.23
CA ALA A 53 -3.32 -25.60 3.47
C ALA A 53 -4.82 -25.22 3.26
N ARG A 54 -5.32 -24.20 3.96
CA ARG A 54 -6.74 -23.80 3.98
C ARG A 54 -6.96 -22.32 3.66
N MET A 55 -5.89 -21.56 3.39
CA MET A 55 -6.00 -20.10 3.17
C MET A 55 -5.80 -19.72 1.71
N SER A 56 -6.71 -18.90 1.18
CA SER A 56 -6.65 -18.34 -0.17
C SER A 56 -5.99 -16.95 -0.23
N ILE A 57 -4.93 -16.71 0.58
CA ILE A 57 -4.22 -15.44 0.51
C ILE A 57 -2.96 -15.64 -0.34
N SER A 58 -2.96 -15.08 -1.55
CA SER A 58 -1.80 -15.10 -2.46
C SER A 58 -0.78 -14.00 -2.09
N GLY A 59 0.47 -14.21 -2.46
CA GLY A 59 1.56 -13.24 -2.35
C GLY A 59 2.82 -13.82 -1.70
N VAL A 60 3.96 -13.19 -1.97
CA VAL A 60 5.29 -13.64 -1.56
C VAL A 60 5.56 -13.41 -0.06
N GLN A 61 5.03 -12.31 0.51
CA GLN A 61 5.24 -11.98 1.92
C GLN A 61 4.37 -12.84 2.84
N ASP A 62 4.98 -13.33 3.92
CA ASP A 62 4.31 -14.07 4.99
C ASP A 62 3.17 -13.29 5.61
N LYS A 63 1.97 -13.88 5.63
CA LYS A 63 0.79 -13.24 6.19
C LYS A 63 -0.21 -14.26 6.70
N ILE A 64 -1.00 -13.87 7.71
CA ILE A 64 -2.13 -14.65 8.22
C ILE A 64 -3.38 -13.79 8.34
N SER A 65 -4.54 -14.43 8.23
CA SER A 65 -5.82 -13.80 8.54
C SER A 65 -6.11 -13.88 10.03
N LEU A 66 -6.64 -12.78 10.59
CA LEU A 66 -7.05 -12.69 11.98
C LEU A 66 -8.53 -12.30 12.09
N THR A 67 -9.15 -12.72 13.18
CA THR A 67 -10.48 -12.29 13.61
C THR A 67 -10.46 -11.96 15.10
N PHE A 68 -11.44 -11.19 15.58
CA PHE A 68 -11.59 -10.93 17.01
C PHE A 68 -12.30 -12.09 17.70
N GLU A 69 -11.73 -12.53 18.82
CA GLU A 69 -12.42 -13.24 19.88
C GLU A 69 -12.37 -12.35 21.14
N LYS A 70 -13.50 -11.71 21.50
CA LYS A 70 -13.57 -10.64 22.51
C LYS A 70 -12.65 -9.46 22.18
N LYS A 71 -11.45 -9.39 22.78
CA LYS A 71 -10.43 -8.35 22.53
C LYS A 71 -9.14 -8.88 21.95
N ASP A 72 -9.04 -10.19 21.77
CA ASP A 72 -7.85 -10.86 21.23
C ASP A 72 -8.02 -11.09 19.74
N LEU A 73 -6.97 -10.80 18.99
CA LEU A 73 -6.89 -11.10 17.57
C LEU A 73 -6.28 -12.50 17.42
N ILE A 74 -7.09 -13.43 16.96
CA ILE A 74 -6.72 -14.83 16.78
C ILE A 74 -6.61 -15.21 15.31
N PRO A 75 -5.65 -16.08 14.93
CA PRO A 75 -5.53 -16.62 13.59
C PRO A 75 -6.78 -17.41 13.18
N THR A 76 -7.19 -17.23 11.91
CA THR A 76 -8.34 -17.94 11.36
C THR A 76 -8.10 -18.31 9.89
N ALA A 77 -8.61 -19.48 9.48
CA ALA A 77 -8.60 -19.92 8.09
C ALA A 77 -9.74 -19.31 7.27
N THR A 78 -10.85 -18.90 7.92
CA THR A 78 -12.05 -18.42 7.25
C THR A 78 -12.55 -17.13 7.91
N ASN A 79 -13.24 -16.29 7.13
CA ASN A 79 -13.88 -15.06 7.62
C ASN A 79 -12.97 -14.09 8.40
N GLY A 80 -11.66 -14.15 8.17
CA GLY A 80 -10.72 -13.21 8.76
C GLY A 80 -11.02 -11.77 8.32
N ARG A 81 -10.97 -10.85 9.28
CA ARG A 81 -11.26 -9.42 9.06
C ARG A 81 -9.99 -8.57 8.99
N TYR A 82 -8.88 -9.16 9.38
CA TYR A 82 -7.57 -8.49 9.41
C TYR A 82 -6.54 -9.38 8.71
N ILE A 83 -5.53 -8.73 8.16
CA ILE A 83 -4.33 -9.37 7.64
C ILE A 83 -3.17 -8.89 8.51
N LEU A 84 -2.40 -9.82 9.05
CA LEU A 84 -1.17 -9.58 9.79
C LEU A 84 0.01 -9.94 8.91
N LYS A 85 0.95 -9.00 8.78
CA LYS A 85 2.23 -9.20 8.11
C LYS A 85 3.35 -8.97 9.15
N PRO A 86 4.11 -10.00 9.53
CA PRO A 86 5.25 -9.86 10.42
C PRO A 86 6.46 -9.30 9.68
N ILE A 87 7.52 -9.03 10.41
CA ILE A 87 8.85 -8.88 9.82
C ILE A 87 9.21 -10.20 9.13
N PRO A 88 9.60 -10.21 7.85
CA PRO A 88 9.97 -11.44 7.15
C PRO A 88 11.05 -12.22 7.89
N SER A 89 11.01 -13.54 7.77
CA SER A 89 12.12 -14.40 8.23
C SER A 89 13.18 -14.32 7.15
N GLY A 90 14.38 -13.81 7.49
CA GLY A 90 15.45 -13.52 6.54
C GLY A 90 15.82 -14.74 5.67
N ASP A 91 15.60 -14.62 4.38
CA ASP A 91 16.11 -15.53 3.36
C ASP A 91 17.42 -15.01 2.72
N GLY A 92 17.97 -13.93 3.24
CA GLY A 92 19.19 -13.28 2.77
C GLY A 92 19.01 -12.35 1.56
N HIS A 93 17.83 -12.31 0.94
CA HIS A 93 17.54 -11.42 -0.19
C HIS A 93 17.01 -10.06 0.26
N ILE A 94 16.40 -9.98 1.44
CA ILE A 94 15.81 -8.77 1.99
C ILE A 94 16.79 -8.13 2.98
N GLN A 95 17.08 -6.84 2.76
CA GLN A 95 17.91 -6.04 3.66
C GLN A 95 17.03 -5.24 4.64
N ASN A 96 17.60 -4.89 5.81
CA ASN A 96 16.93 -4.03 6.80
C ASN A 96 15.51 -4.52 7.17
N GLU A 97 15.32 -5.81 7.30
CA GLU A 97 14.03 -6.49 7.51
C GLU A 97 13.21 -5.93 8.66
N LYS A 98 13.88 -5.50 9.74
CA LYS A 98 13.24 -4.95 10.96
C LYS A 98 12.39 -3.72 10.68
N ASP A 99 12.66 -2.98 9.62
CA ASP A 99 11.94 -1.78 9.25
C ASP A 99 10.75 -2.04 8.30
N ILE A 100 10.57 -3.24 7.74
CA ILE A 100 9.56 -3.53 6.69
C ILE A 100 8.14 -3.21 7.16
N ALA A 101 7.71 -3.76 8.30
CA ALA A 101 6.36 -3.55 8.83
C ALA A 101 6.07 -2.06 9.10
N VAL A 102 7.08 -1.34 9.60
CA VAL A 102 6.98 0.09 9.88
C VAL A 102 7.02 0.92 8.60
N ASN A 103 7.78 0.51 7.61
CA ASN A 103 7.87 1.15 6.30
C ASN A 103 6.52 1.03 5.56
N GLU A 104 5.92 -0.15 5.53
CA GLU A 104 4.58 -0.34 4.97
C GLU A 104 3.56 0.56 5.68
N HIS A 105 3.54 0.55 7.00
CA HIS A 105 2.67 1.42 7.79
C HIS A 105 2.84 2.91 7.46
N LEU A 106 4.08 3.41 7.40
CA LEU A 106 4.36 4.80 7.04
C LEU A 106 3.87 5.15 5.64
N SER A 107 4.17 4.31 4.65
CA SER A 107 3.78 4.51 3.25
C SER A 107 2.26 4.56 3.09
N MET A 108 1.53 3.67 3.79
CA MET A 108 0.07 3.69 3.85
C MET A 108 -0.47 4.96 4.51
N LEU A 109 0.19 5.47 5.57
CA LEU A 109 -0.22 6.73 6.20
C LEU A 109 0.06 7.94 5.31
N ILE A 110 1.15 7.98 4.55
CA ILE A 110 1.41 9.02 3.54
C ILE A 110 0.27 9.03 2.52
N SER A 111 -0.11 7.86 1.99
CA SER A 111 -1.24 7.71 1.07
C SER A 111 -2.55 8.29 1.66
N LYS A 112 -2.93 7.83 2.86
CA LYS A 112 -4.20 8.20 3.50
C LYS A 112 -4.23 9.63 3.99
N ASN A 113 -3.21 10.03 4.76
CA ASN A 113 -3.26 11.26 5.55
C ASN A 113 -2.76 12.49 4.79
N ILE A 114 -1.80 12.32 3.90
CA ILE A 114 -1.20 13.41 3.11
C ILE A 114 -1.84 13.46 1.73
N PHE A 115 -1.71 12.40 0.92
CA PHE A 115 -2.22 12.38 -0.44
C PHE A 115 -3.75 12.29 -0.55
N LYS A 116 -4.45 12.02 0.56
CA LYS A 116 -5.92 11.89 0.61
C LYS A 116 -6.46 10.85 -0.36
N ILE A 117 -5.69 9.83 -0.64
CA ILE A 117 -6.10 8.68 -1.44
C ILE A 117 -6.95 7.75 -0.56
N PRO A 118 -8.10 7.24 -1.02
CA PRO A 118 -8.80 6.17 -0.33
C PRO A 118 -7.85 5.00 -0.09
N THR A 119 -7.58 4.68 1.18
CA THR A 119 -6.53 3.75 1.58
C THR A 119 -7.05 2.79 2.65
N ALA A 120 -6.68 1.52 2.57
CA ALA A 120 -7.05 0.51 3.54
C ALA A 120 -6.63 0.94 4.96
N SER A 121 -7.50 0.70 5.94
CA SER A 121 -7.20 1.04 7.32
C SER A 121 -6.14 0.10 7.87
N CYS A 122 -5.05 0.66 8.39
CA CYS A 122 -3.91 -0.11 8.86
C CYS A 122 -3.30 0.48 10.14
N GLY A 123 -2.38 -0.25 10.73
CA GLY A 123 -1.62 0.15 11.90
C GLY A 123 -0.50 -0.83 12.18
N LEU A 124 0.20 -0.59 13.29
CA LEU A 124 1.14 -1.55 13.86
C LEU A 124 0.49 -2.24 15.06
N ILE A 125 0.83 -3.49 15.31
CA ILE A 125 0.42 -4.24 16.49
C ILE A 125 1.65 -4.94 17.09
N LYS A 126 1.63 -5.15 18.41
CA LYS A 126 2.72 -5.85 19.11
C LYS A 126 2.46 -7.33 19.21
N PHE A 127 3.46 -8.13 18.89
CA PHE A 127 3.54 -9.52 19.32
C PHE A 127 3.67 -9.61 20.86
N SER A 128 3.55 -10.83 21.39
CA SER A 128 3.69 -11.10 22.83
C SER A 128 5.05 -10.71 23.40
N ASP A 129 6.11 -10.76 22.58
CA ASP A 129 7.48 -10.34 22.93
C ASP A 129 7.73 -8.82 22.74
N GLY A 130 6.74 -8.09 22.21
CA GLY A 130 6.81 -6.64 21.95
C GLY A 130 7.29 -6.25 20.57
N GLU A 131 7.71 -7.17 19.70
CA GLU A 131 8.06 -6.90 18.31
C GLU A 131 6.83 -6.35 17.55
N LEU A 132 7.07 -5.41 16.62
CA LEU A 132 6.01 -4.78 15.83
C LEU A 132 5.72 -5.59 14.57
N ALA A 133 4.43 -5.77 14.27
CA ALA A 133 3.94 -6.28 13.00
C ALA A 133 3.00 -5.27 12.35
N TYR A 134 2.89 -5.30 11.03
CA TYR A 134 1.88 -4.54 10.30
C TYR A 134 0.54 -5.28 10.34
N ILE A 135 -0.53 -4.54 10.60
CA ILE A 135 -1.90 -5.05 10.57
C ILE A 135 -2.77 -4.15 9.69
N THR A 136 -3.56 -4.75 8.82
CA THR A 136 -4.54 -4.05 8.00
C THR A 136 -5.92 -4.67 8.11
N LYS A 137 -6.95 -3.82 8.14
CA LYS A 137 -8.34 -4.24 8.09
C LYS A 137 -8.69 -4.58 6.64
N ARG A 138 -9.31 -5.72 6.42
CA ARG A 138 -9.82 -6.09 5.10
C ARG A 138 -10.96 -5.15 4.69
N PHE A 139 -10.90 -4.67 3.47
CA PHE A 139 -11.90 -3.76 2.87
C PHE A 139 -12.89 -4.49 1.97
N ASP A 140 -12.65 -5.78 1.70
CA ASP A 140 -13.47 -6.62 0.83
C ASP A 140 -14.68 -7.26 1.54
N TYR A 141 -15.17 -6.59 2.59
CA TYR A 141 -16.37 -6.98 3.32
C TYR A 141 -17.24 -5.78 3.61
N ASP A 142 -18.54 -5.96 3.49
CA ASP A 142 -19.51 -5.01 4.02
C ASP A 142 -19.51 -5.02 5.55
N GLU A 143 -19.45 -3.84 6.16
CA GLU A 143 -19.34 -3.71 7.62
C GLU A 143 -20.64 -4.07 8.35
N PHE A 144 -21.79 -3.98 7.67
CA PHE A 144 -23.11 -4.21 8.27
C PHE A 144 -23.63 -5.61 8.02
N SER A 145 -23.56 -6.07 6.77
CA SER A 145 -24.10 -7.37 6.35
C SER A 145 -23.12 -8.52 6.54
N ASN A 146 -21.83 -8.22 6.75
CA ASN A 146 -20.73 -9.20 6.75
C ASN A 146 -20.55 -9.94 5.40
N LEU A 147 -21.21 -9.51 4.34
CA LEU A 147 -21.03 -10.08 3.03
C LEU A 147 -19.65 -9.70 2.47
N LYS A 148 -19.02 -10.65 1.83
CA LYS A 148 -17.76 -10.41 1.12
C LYS A 148 -18.07 -9.80 -0.25
N TYR A 149 -17.34 -8.75 -0.62
CA TYR A 149 -17.39 -8.18 -1.96
C TYR A 149 -16.62 -9.06 -2.94
N ASP A 150 -17.09 -9.10 -4.17
CA ASP A 150 -16.31 -9.66 -5.27
C ASP A 150 -15.15 -8.71 -5.60
N GLN A 151 -13.95 -9.25 -5.63
CA GLN A 151 -12.74 -8.49 -5.92
C GLN A 151 -11.90 -9.24 -6.94
N GLU A 152 -11.42 -8.50 -7.96
CA GLU A 152 -10.51 -9.02 -8.97
C GLU A 152 -9.34 -8.07 -9.14
N ASP A 153 -8.10 -8.59 -9.14
CA ASP A 153 -6.92 -7.78 -9.46
C ASP A 153 -6.82 -7.50 -10.97
N PHE A 154 -6.03 -6.49 -11.34
CA PHE A 154 -5.94 -6.08 -12.74
C PHE A 154 -5.36 -7.18 -13.65
N ALA A 155 -4.50 -8.05 -13.14
CA ALA A 155 -4.05 -9.21 -13.92
C ALA A 155 -5.23 -10.11 -14.29
N GLY A 156 -6.11 -10.44 -13.32
CA GLY A 156 -7.32 -11.21 -13.55
C GLY A 156 -8.28 -10.52 -14.52
N VAL A 157 -8.57 -9.23 -14.32
CA VAL A 157 -9.42 -8.44 -15.21
C VAL A 157 -8.91 -8.41 -16.66
N MET A 158 -7.59 -8.39 -16.86
CA MET A 158 -6.96 -8.40 -18.20
C MET A 158 -6.76 -9.82 -18.76
N GLY A 159 -7.02 -10.87 -17.98
CA GLY A 159 -6.71 -12.25 -18.37
C GLY A 159 -5.21 -12.56 -18.47
N ILE A 160 -4.39 -11.77 -17.76
CA ILE A 160 -2.93 -11.93 -17.70
C ILE A 160 -2.57 -12.98 -16.64
N THR A 161 -1.92 -14.05 -17.08
CA THR A 161 -1.54 -15.19 -16.22
C THR A 161 -0.11 -15.63 -16.50
N PRO A 162 0.52 -16.42 -15.60
CA PRO A 162 1.83 -16.98 -15.90
C PRO A 162 1.86 -17.86 -17.16
N ILE A 163 0.73 -18.49 -17.50
CA ILE A 163 0.61 -19.36 -18.69
C ILE A 163 0.63 -18.52 -19.98
N THR A 164 -0.03 -17.35 -19.95
CA THR A 164 -0.15 -16.49 -21.14
C THR A 164 1.01 -15.53 -21.35
N HIS A 165 1.67 -15.10 -20.26
CA HIS A 165 2.68 -14.02 -20.28
C HIS A 165 4.00 -14.36 -19.56
N GLY A 166 4.20 -15.63 -19.14
CA GLY A 166 5.43 -16.05 -18.47
C GLY A 166 5.49 -15.71 -16.97
N GLU A 167 6.58 -16.08 -16.31
CA GLU A 167 6.71 -15.99 -14.85
C GLU A 167 6.66 -14.55 -14.32
N ASN A 168 7.23 -13.60 -15.06
CA ASN A 168 7.28 -12.18 -14.68
C ASN A 168 6.04 -11.37 -15.11
N TYR A 169 4.95 -12.06 -15.53
CA TYR A 169 3.74 -11.46 -16.08
C TYR A 169 3.21 -10.24 -15.31
N LYS A 170 3.39 -10.21 -14.02
CA LYS A 170 2.89 -9.12 -13.17
C LYS A 170 3.66 -7.81 -13.33
N TYR A 171 4.88 -7.86 -13.91
CA TYR A 171 5.74 -6.70 -14.15
C TYR A 171 5.86 -6.35 -15.63
N ASP A 172 5.88 -7.35 -16.54
CA ASP A 172 6.30 -7.16 -17.94
C ASP A 172 5.13 -7.18 -18.93
N ALA A 173 3.92 -7.55 -18.48
CA ALA A 173 2.80 -7.85 -19.40
C ALA A 173 2.03 -6.62 -19.86
N CYS A 174 2.14 -5.47 -19.18
CA CYS A 174 1.37 -4.26 -19.53
C CYS A 174 2.00 -3.02 -18.88
N SER A 175 1.49 -1.84 -19.27
CA SER A 175 1.85 -0.53 -18.70
C SER A 175 0.81 -0.03 -17.68
N TYR A 176 1.13 1.05 -16.94
CA TYR A 176 0.13 1.76 -16.13
C TYR A 176 -0.94 2.42 -17.01
N LEU A 177 -0.62 2.73 -18.27
CA LEU A 177 -1.63 3.20 -19.22
C LEU A 177 -2.68 2.13 -19.50
N ASP A 178 -2.30 0.87 -19.63
CA ASP A 178 -3.24 -0.24 -19.79
C ASP A 178 -4.11 -0.41 -18.55
N CYS A 179 -3.53 -0.29 -17.36
CA CYS A 179 -4.28 -0.27 -16.11
C CYS A 179 -5.35 0.85 -16.09
N ALA A 180 -4.99 2.04 -16.57
CA ALA A 180 -5.93 3.16 -16.67
C ALA A 180 -7.06 2.88 -17.67
N LYS A 181 -6.78 2.19 -18.78
CA LYS A 181 -7.81 1.74 -19.77
C LYS A 181 -8.84 0.81 -19.09
N ILE A 182 -8.41 -0.07 -18.16
CA ILE A 182 -9.30 -0.94 -17.37
C ILE A 182 -10.25 -0.10 -16.50
N ILE A 183 -9.72 0.90 -15.79
CA ILE A 183 -10.55 1.80 -14.98
C ILE A 183 -11.58 2.52 -15.84
N LYS A 184 -11.16 3.07 -16.98
CA LYS A 184 -12.06 3.76 -17.91
C LYS A 184 -13.18 2.87 -18.43
N LYS A 185 -12.89 1.59 -18.65
CA LYS A 185 -13.83 0.61 -19.21
C LYS A 185 -14.84 0.10 -18.19
N TYR A 186 -14.42 -0.17 -16.95
CA TYR A 186 -15.23 -0.93 -16.01
C TYR A 186 -15.75 -0.12 -14.82
N VAL A 187 -15.14 1.03 -14.48
CA VAL A 187 -15.54 1.81 -13.31
C VAL A 187 -16.55 2.88 -13.69
N ALA A 188 -17.72 2.86 -13.03
CA ALA A 188 -18.81 3.80 -13.32
C ALA A 188 -18.39 5.28 -13.16
N SER A 189 -17.62 5.59 -12.11
CA SER A 189 -17.07 6.95 -11.84
C SER A 189 -15.67 7.11 -12.44
N SER A 190 -15.48 6.78 -13.72
CA SER A 190 -14.14 6.65 -14.33
C SER A 190 -13.27 7.89 -14.23
N ILE A 191 -13.81 9.12 -14.37
CA ILE A 191 -13.03 10.37 -14.29
C ILE A 191 -12.40 10.57 -12.90
N ILE A 192 -13.18 10.36 -11.83
CA ILE A 192 -12.68 10.48 -10.45
C ILE A 192 -11.67 9.37 -10.16
N SER A 193 -11.95 8.16 -10.65
CA SER A 193 -11.08 7.00 -10.45
C SER A 193 -9.78 7.09 -11.25
N GLN A 194 -9.79 7.73 -12.43
CA GLN A 194 -8.57 8.05 -13.19
C GLN A 194 -7.68 9.05 -12.43
N GLU A 195 -8.28 10.08 -11.84
CA GLU A 195 -7.52 11.03 -11.00
C GLU A 195 -6.94 10.34 -9.77
N ASP A 196 -7.73 9.47 -9.11
CA ASP A 196 -7.26 8.70 -7.95
C ASP A 196 -6.14 7.73 -8.36
N PHE A 197 -6.27 7.06 -9.49
CA PHE A 197 -5.24 6.18 -10.04
C PHE A 197 -3.95 6.95 -10.37
N PHE A 198 -4.05 8.11 -11.02
CA PHE A 198 -2.90 8.99 -11.27
C PHE A 198 -2.15 9.32 -9.96
N LYS A 199 -2.90 9.70 -8.90
CA LYS A 199 -2.31 9.98 -7.58
C LYS A 199 -1.60 8.76 -6.99
N ARG A 200 -2.14 7.55 -7.20
CA ARG A 200 -1.49 6.30 -6.75
C ARG A 200 -0.19 6.04 -7.48
N ILE A 201 -0.18 6.21 -8.80
CA ILE A 201 1.01 5.98 -9.61
C ILE A 201 2.13 6.96 -9.22
N ILE A 202 1.83 8.26 -9.13
CA ILE A 202 2.84 9.24 -8.74
C ILE A 202 3.28 9.07 -7.28
N LEU A 203 2.40 8.62 -6.37
CA LEU A 203 2.78 8.28 -5.00
C LEU A 203 3.74 7.08 -4.98
N ASN A 204 3.46 5.99 -5.70
CA ASN A 204 4.35 4.83 -5.78
C ASN A 204 5.74 5.22 -6.32
N TYR A 205 5.79 6.11 -7.31
CA TYR A 205 7.05 6.68 -7.79
C TYR A 205 7.80 7.44 -6.69
N LEU A 206 7.11 8.34 -5.97
CA LEU A 206 7.70 9.19 -4.94
C LEU A 206 8.24 8.40 -3.75
N ILE A 207 7.51 7.37 -3.30
CA ILE A 207 7.94 6.51 -2.20
C ILE A 207 8.90 5.39 -2.62
N CYS A 208 9.29 5.34 -3.90
CA CYS A 208 10.15 4.29 -4.46
C CYS A 208 9.57 2.88 -4.24
N ASN A 209 8.29 2.68 -4.56
CA ASN A 209 7.65 1.37 -4.52
C ASN A 209 7.85 0.62 -5.84
N GLY A 210 8.92 -0.14 -5.95
CA GLY A 210 9.23 -0.99 -7.10
C GLY A 210 8.41 -2.28 -7.18
N ASP A 211 7.47 -2.51 -6.24
CA ASP A 211 6.55 -3.67 -6.25
C ASP A 211 5.09 -3.29 -6.54
N ALA A 212 4.83 -2.08 -7.04
CA ALA A 212 3.49 -1.63 -7.40
C ALA A 212 3.01 -2.24 -8.75
N HIS A 213 3.06 -3.57 -8.84
CA HIS A 213 2.70 -4.33 -10.05
C HIS A 213 1.18 -4.47 -10.22
N ILE A 214 0.73 -5.00 -11.38
CA ILE A 214 -0.69 -5.08 -11.76
C ILE A 214 -1.60 -5.83 -10.78
N LYS A 215 -1.07 -6.70 -9.93
CA LYS A 215 -1.85 -7.38 -8.89
C LYS A 215 -2.05 -6.56 -7.62
N ASN A 216 -1.38 -5.41 -7.49
CA ASN A 216 -1.56 -4.48 -6.37
C ASN A 216 -2.65 -3.43 -6.64
N PHE A 217 -3.31 -3.54 -7.79
CA PHE A 217 -4.49 -2.75 -8.14
C PHE A 217 -5.66 -3.71 -8.39
N SER A 218 -6.83 -3.39 -7.85
CA SER A 218 -8.01 -4.26 -7.97
C SER A 218 -9.27 -3.44 -8.16
N LEU A 219 -10.25 -4.08 -8.78
CA LEU A 219 -11.64 -3.63 -8.77
C LEU A 219 -12.42 -4.46 -7.75
N TYR A 220 -13.47 -3.89 -7.20
CA TYR A 220 -14.43 -4.63 -6.40
C TYR A 220 -15.86 -4.25 -6.78
N SER A 221 -16.78 -5.19 -6.57
CA SER A 221 -18.21 -4.99 -6.68
C SER A 221 -18.87 -5.36 -5.35
N LYS A 222 -19.84 -4.54 -4.93
CA LYS A 222 -20.66 -4.88 -3.76
C LYS A 222 -21.59 -6.03 -4.12
N ALA A 223 -21.97 -6.82 -3.12
CA ALA A 223 -22.99 -7.84 -3.28
C ALA A 223 -24.24 -7.23 -3.94
N ASP A 224 -24.77 -7.92 -4.91
CA ASP A 224 -25.96 -7.51 -5.69
C ASP A 224 -25.80 -6.22 -6.53
N SER A 225 -24.57 -5.76 -6.78
CA SER A 225 -24.27 -4.63 -7.66
C SER A 225 -23.57 -5.11 -8.94
N ILE A 226 -23.91 -4.47 -10.05
CA ILE A 226 -23.20 -4.62 -11.34
C ILE A 226 -22.10 -3.57 -11.50
N GLU A 227 -22.00 -2.64 -10.56
CA GLU A 227 -21.02 -1.54 -10.61
C GLU A 227 -19.69 -1.98 -10.00
N TYR A 228 -18.61 -1.66 -10.70
CA TYR A 228 -17.26 -1.86 -10.24
C TYR A 228 -16.66 -0.54 -9.73
N PHE A 229 -15.88 -0.66 -8.67
CA PHE A 229 -15.17 0.44 -8.04
C PHE A 229 -13.68 0.08 -7.90
N LEU A 230 -12.82 1.10 -7.96
CA LEU A 230 -11.42 0.93 -7.61
C LEU A 230 -11.30 0.67 -6.10
N THR A 231 -10.59 -0.38 -5.71
CA THR A 231 -10.37 -0.69 -4.28
C THR A 231 -9.66 0.45 -3.56
N PRO A 232 -9.74 0.56 -2.22
CA PRO A 232 -8.79 1.38 -1.49
C PRO A 232 -7.35 1.01 -1.83
N ASN A 233 -6.41 1.96 -1.73
CA ASN A 233 -4.99 1.71 -1.95
C ASN A 233 -4.42 0.79 -0.84
N TYR A 234 -3.56 -0.13 -1.19
CA TYR A 234 -2.98 -1.11 -0.27
C TYR A 234 -1.59 -1.55 -0.75
N ASP A 235 -0.84 -2.21 0.12
CA ASP A 235 0.46 -2.83 -0.20
C ASP A 235 1.51 -1.80 -0.68
N LEU A 236 1.67 -0.72 0.10
CA LEU A 236 2.59 0.38 -0.20
C LEU A 236 3.85 0.25 0.64
N LEU A 237 4.99 0.21 -0.02
CA LEU A 237 6.29 0.06 0.63
C LEU A 237 7.36 0.84 -0.13
N ASN A 238 8.30 1.49 0.56
CA ASN A 238 9.56 1.90 -0.06
C ASN A 238 10.44 0.65 -0.20
N THR A 239 10.36 -0.02 -1.34
CA THR A 239 11.09 -1.28 -1.59
C THR A 239 12.58 -1.05 -1.72
N ARG A 240 13.01 0.10 -2.21
CA ARG A 240 14.42 0.44 -2.47
C ARG A 240 15.31 0.36 -1.23
N PHE A 241 14.73 0.50 -0.03
CA PHE A 241 15.47 0.32 1.23
C PHE A 241 15.73 -1.16 1.57
N HIS A 242 14.91 -2.06 1.04
CA HIS A 242 14.91 -3.47 1.39
C HIS A 242 15.47 -4.40 0.31
N ILE A 243 15.42 -3.96 -0.95
CA ILE A 243 15.85 -4.74 -2.09
C ILE A 243 16.90 -3.93 -2.85
N ASN A 244 17.99 -4.58 -3.25
CA ASN A 244 18.99 -3.94 -4.10
C ASN A 244 18.47 -3.91 -5.55
N GLU A 245 17.53 -2.99 -5.80
CA GLU A 245 16.92 -2.84 -7.11
C GLU A 245 17.93 -2.28 -8.11
N LYS A 246 18.34 -3.13 -9.04
CA LYS A 246 19.07 -2.73 -10.24
C LYS A 246 18.13 -2.31 -11.37
N TYR A 247 16.82 -2.47 -11.20
CA TYR A 247 15.82 -2.38 -12.24
C TYR A 247 14.84 -1.23 -11.97
N GLY A 248 14.75 -0.32 -12.95
CA GLY A 248 13.67 0.63 -13.14
C GLY A 248 13.34 1.59 -11.99
N ASP A 249 12.65 2.65 -12.33
CA ASP A 249 12.15 3.63 -11.37
C ASP A 249 10.78 3.23 -10.78
N MET A 250 10.09 2.30 -11.43
CA MET A 250 8.73 1.84 -11.11
C MET A 250 8.61 0.33 -11.37
N ALA A 251 7.57 -0.29 -10.83
CA ALA A 251 7.33 -1.74 -10.97
C ALA A 251 6.98 -2.16 -12.41
N ILE A 252 6.20 -1.33 -13.10
CA ILE A 252 5.85 -1.49 -14.52
C ILE A 252 6.01 -0.15 -15.22
N ASP A 253 6.12 -0.16 -16.53
CA ASP A 253 6.30 1.06 -17.31
C ASP A 253 5.08 1.99 -17.23
N LEU A 254 5.36 3.30 -17.31
CA LEU A 254 4.31 4.32 -17.23
C LEU A 254 3.42 4.33 -18.47
N LEU A 255 4.02 4.12 -19.65
CA LEU A 255 3.42 4.14 -20.96
C LEU A 255 3.87 2.91 -21.75
N ASP A 256 3.21 2.62 -22.87
CA ASP A 256 3.55 1.52 -23.75
C ASP A 256 4.91 1.76 -24.46
N ASP A 257 5.25 3.03 -24.72
CA ASP A 257 6.53 3.45 -25.28
C ASP A 257 7.19 4.50 -24.38
N TYR A 258 8.53 4.53 -24.35
CA TYR A 258 9.26 5.55 -23.63
C TYR A 258 9.12 6.91 -24.29
N THR A 259 9.00 7.95 -23.48
CA THR A 259 9.05 9.33 -23.99
C THR A 259 10.49 9.72 -24.29
N SER A 260 10.69 10.74 -25.14
CA SER A 260 12.01 11.31 -25.38
C SER A 260 12.71 11.81 -24.13
N THR A 261 11.95 12.23 -23.12
CA THR A 261 12.46 12.66 -21.82
C THR A 261 13.02 11.49 -21.04
N TYR A 262 12.28 10.37 -20.97
CA TYR A 262 12.77 9.16 -20.33
C TYR A 262 14.01 8.58 -21.03
N GLU A 263 14.02 8.54 -22.37
CA GLU A 263 15.18 8.11 -23.15
C GLU A 263 16.43 8.96 -22.88
N ALA A 264 16.24 10.28 -22.69
CA ALA A 264 17.35 11.19 -22.42
C ALA A 264 17.92 11.07 -20.99
N TYR A 265 17.07 10.84 -19.99
CA TYR A 265 17.47 10.86 -18.57
C TYR A 265 17.58 9.48 -17.93
N GLY A 266 16.94 8.45 -18.47
CA GLY A 266 16.87 7.10 -17.90
C GLY A 266 16.01 7.01 -16.64
N TYR A 267 15.13 7.99 -16.40
CA TYR A 267 14.15 8.00 -15.29
C TYR A 267 12.96 8.90 -15.63
N TYR A 268 11.83 8.66 -14.98
CA TYR A 268 10.61 9.43 -15.17
C TYR A 268 10.68 10.82 -14.51
N THR A 269 10.22 11.82 -15.27
CA THR A 269 10.23 13.24 -14.92
C THR A 269 8.81 13.82 -14.90
N TYR A 270 8.71 15.12 -14.63
CA TYR A 270 7.45 15.87 -14.71
C TYR A 270 6.76 15.73 -16.08
N ASP A 271 7.52 15.77 -17.17
CA ASP A 271 6.94 15.74 -18.52
C ASP A 271 6.42 14.36 -18.89
N ASP A 272 7.02 13.29 -18.36
CA ASP A 272 6.51 11.92 -18.53
C ASP A 272 5.15 11.76 -17.82
N PHE A 273 5.04 12.22 -16.57
CA PHE A 273 3.77 12.21 -15.85
C PHE A 273 2.71 13.12 -16.48
N LYS A 274 3.11 14.24 -17.07
CA LYS A 274 2.21 15.11 -17.83
C LYS A 274 1.68 14.42 -19.09
N THR A 275 2.53 13.67 -19.78
CA THR A 275 2.16 12.87 -20.94
C THR A 275 1.21 11.75 -20.52
N PHE A 276 1.52 11.02 -19.45
CA PHE A 276 0.62 10.01 -18.89
C PHE A 276 -0.75 10.60 -18.52
N ALA A 277 -0.78 11.73 -17.80
CA ALA A 277 -2.02 12.43 -17.45
C ALA A 277 -2.89 12.74 -18.68
N LYS A 278 -2.25 13.18 -19.78
CA LYS A 278 -2.95 13.43 -21.06
C LYS A 278 -3.55 12.15 -21.65
N TYR A 279 -2.82 11.03 -21.64
CA TYR A 279 -3.30 9.77 -22.20
C TYR A 279 -4.45 9.14 -21.41
N ILE A 280 -4.54 9.42 -20.11
CA ILE A 280 -5.65 8.99 -19.27
C ILE A 280 -6.81 10.01 -19.18
N ASP A 281 -6.84 11.01 -20.06
CA ASP A 281 -7.83 12.07 -20.10
C ASP A 281 -7.94 12.91 -18.81
N LEU A 282 -6.86 13.02 -18.02
CA LEU A 282 -6.82 13.87 -16.84
C LEU A 282 -6.69 15.34 -17.27
N PRO A 283 -7.68 16.22 -16.95
CA PRO A 283 -7.61 17.62 -17.37
C PRO A 283 -6.35 18.31 -16.85
N GLN A 284 -5.70 19.12 -17.69
CA GLN A 284 -4.46 19.84 -17.33
C GLN A 284 -4.56 20.64 -16.04
N ILE A 285 -5.73 21.23 -15.77
CA ILE A 285 -5.96 21.98 -14.52
C ILE A 285 -5.92 21.07 -13.30
N ARG A 286 -6.40 19.82 -13.41
CA ARG A 286 -6.35 18.83 -12.33
C ARG A 286 -4.93 18.30 -12.13
N PHE A 287 -4.24 17.98 -13.23
CA PHE A 287 -2.83 17.64 -13.19
C PHE A 287 -2.00 18.70 -12.45
N ASN A 288 -2.14 19.98 -12.85
CA ASN A 288 -1.41 21.08 -12.21
C ASN A 288 -1.72 21.21 -10.71
N LYS A 289 -3.00 21.01 -10.31
CA LYS A 289 -3.39 21.01 -8.90
C LYS A 289 -2.75 19.87 -8.11
N ILE A 290 -2.68 18.69 -8.70
CA ILE A 290 -2.05 17.52 -8.05
C ILE A 290 -0.56 17.78 -7.89
N MET A 291 0.13 18.23 -8.94
CA MET A 291 1.57 18.51 -8.88
C MET A 291 1.90 19.59 -7.84
N LYS A 292 1.13 20.66 -7.82
CA LYS A 292 1.25 21.74 -6.81
C LYS A 292 1.02 21.20 -5.40
N PHE A 293 -0.03 20.40 -5.20
CA PHE A 293 -0.32 19.79 -3.91
C PHE A 293 0.82 18.88 -3.44
N ILE A 294 1.43 18.08 -4.32
CA ILE A 294 2.57 17.23 -4.01
C ILE A 294 3.76 18.09 -3.54
N GLU A 295 4.04 19.17 -4.26
CA GLU A 295 5.11 20.10 -3.90
C GLU A 295 4.88 20.73 -2.52
N ASP A 296 3.66 21.22 -2.27
CA ASP A 296 3.30 21.87 -1.00
C ASP A 296 3.29 20.88 0.18
N SER A 297 3.05 19.58 -0.06
CA SER A 297 2.99 18.53 0.97
C SER A 297 4.35 17.99 1.40
N TYR A 298 5.45 18.40 0.79
CA TYR A 298 6.78 17.83 1.03
C TYR A 298 7.16 17.82 2.51
N GLN A 299 6.97 18.94 3.21
CA GLN A 299 7.32 19.05 4.62
C GLN A 299 6.43 18.17 5.52
N GLU A 300 5.16 17.99 5.17
CA GLU A 300 4.26 17.09 5.92
C GLU A 300 4.74 15.65 5.84
N VAL A 301 5.26 15.22 4.67
CA VAL A 301 5.85 13.88 4.51
C VAL A 301 7.09 13.74 5.39
N GLU A 302 8.02 14.70 5.40
CA GLU A 302 9.21 14.64 6.27
C GLU A 302 8.84 14.56 7.76
N ILE A 303 7.89 15.37 8.21
CA ILE A 303 7.38 15.34 9.59
C ILE A 303 6.78 13.97 9.93
N LEU A 304 6.06 13.35 9.01
CA LEU A 304 5.45 12.03 9.23
C LEU A 304 6.52 10.93 9.31
N ILE A 305 7.55 11.01 8.46
CA ILE A 305 8.74 10.12 8.52
C ILE A 305 9.41 10.22 9.90
N ASP A 306 9.62 11.44 10.40
CA ASP A 306 10.25 11.65 11.72
C ASP A 306 9.45 11.06 12.87
N LYS A 307 8.13 11.12 12.79
CA LYS A 307 7.20 10.54 13.80
C LYS A 307 7.10 9.02 13.70
N SER A 308 7.51 8.41 12.59
CA SER A 308 7.38 6.96 12.38
C SER A 308 8.28 6.15 13.32
N PHE A 309 8.02 4.86 13.40
CA PHE A 309 8.84 3.91 14.17
C PHE A 309 10.01 3.35 13.35
N LEU A 310 10.30 3.89 12.18
CA LEU A 310 11.48 3.53 11.40
C LEU A 310 12.77 3.77 12.21
N SER A 311 13.77 2.94 11.98
CA SER A 311 15.11 3.16 12.50
C SER A 311 15.68 4.50 11.97
N PRO A 312 16.65 5.13 12.68
CA PRO A 312 17.25 6.38 12.20
C PRO A 312 17.80 6.28 10.78
N LYS A 313 18.46 5.16 10.45
CA LYS A 313 18.98 4.88 9.09
C LYS A 313 17.84 4.82 8.06
N ALA A 314 16.74 4.16 8.38
CA ALA A 314 15.59 4.03 7.49
C ALA A 314 14.89 5.38 7.28
N LYS A 315 14.77 6.22 8.31
CA LYS A 315 14.21 7.58 8.18
C LYS A 315 15.04 8.44 7.23
N GLU A 316 16.34 8.45 7.39
CA GLU A 316 17.26 9.20 6.54
C GLU A 316 17.15 8.74 5.09
N PHE A 317 17.24 7.43 4.84
CA PHE A 317 17.10 6.85 3.50
C PHE A 317 15.75 7.18 2.86
N TYR A 318 14.66 7.07 3.61
CA TYR A 318 13.31 7.38 3.10
C TYR A 318 13.20 8.85 2.70
N LYS A 319 13.70 9.78 3.51
CA LYS A 319 13.74 11.22 3.19
C LYS A 319 14.58 11.51 1.96
N GLU A 320 15.78 10.94 1.86
CA GLU A 320 16.69 11.15 0.73
C GLU A 320 16.08 10.61 -0.58
N SER A 321 15.54 9.39 -0.55
CA SER A 321 14.92 8.78 -1.72
C SER A 321 13.67 9.57 -2.18
N TYR A 322 12.82 9.99 -1.25
CA TYR A 322 11.66 10.83 -1.55
C TYR A 322 12.07 12.20 -2.13
N LYS A 323 13.09 12.84 -1.54
CA LYS A 323 13.64 14.11 -2.03
C LYS A 323 14.23 13.99 -3.43
N ASP A 324 14.94 12.89 -3.73
CA ASP A 324 15.46 12.62 -5.07
C ASP A 324 14.31 12.55 -6.10
N ARG A 325 13.26 11.80 -5.82
CA ARG A 325 12.07 11.73 -6.69
C ARG A 325 11.37 13.07 -6.85
N MET A 326 11.25 13.85 -5.79
CA MET A 326 10.70 15.22 -5.86
C MET A 326 11.53 16.14 -6.77
N LYS A 327 12.86 16.03 -6.75
CA LYS A 327 13.73 16.79 -7.67
C LYS A 327 13.49 16.42 -9.12
N ARG A 328 13.38 15.11 -9.42
CA ARG A 328 13.10 14.62 -10.79
C ARG A 328 11.76 15.14 -11.32
N LEU A 329 10.74 15.23 -10.48
CA LEU A 329 9.43 15.78 -10.84
C LEU A 329 9.43 17.30 -11.07
N ARG A 330 10.46 18.01 -10.66
CA ARG A 330 10.64 19.46 -10.92
C ARG A 330 11.45 19.77 -12.16
N LEU A 331 12.01 18.77 -12.82
CA LEU A 331 12.67 18.91 -14.12
C LEU A 331 11.61 19.16 -15.18
N LYS A 332 11.69 20.33 -15.83
CA LYS A 332 10.79 20.78 -16.91
C LYS A 332 11.55 20.89 -18.21
#